data_0848ce335f1a93541f479ddb01c83633
#
_entry.id   0848ce335f1a93541f479ddb01c83633
#
_cell.length_a   1.000
_cell.length_b   1.000
_cell.length_c   1.000
_cell.angle_alpha   90.00
_cell.angle_beta   90.00
_cell.angle_gamma   90.00
#
_symmetry.space_group_name_H-M   'P 1'
#
loop_
_entity.id
_entity.type
_entity.pdbx_description
1 polymer ?
#
loop_
_entity_poly.entity_id
_entity_poly.type
_entity_poly.pdbx_seq_one_letter_code
_entity_poly.pdbx_strand_id
1 'polypeptide(L)'
;MIDGFLHGEENRQFRSKVWEEFTKIRVGGVVTKGQCMHCNAEISAKRGAGTSAMSTHLRRCKARMSVNRVVNQLKSTVMSPEGIALKDWRFNQDTSRKELLRMISLHGFPLAVVDYDGFRRFASSLNPVFKMVSRRTITDDCSKKYQEEKQVLLDVLKNVKGRVSLTMDMWTSNQTLGYMCITCHFTDDDWKMHKRTLKFSFMKTPHTGVAMFNAVLRFLQEWNIEDKLFAVTLDNASNNNAMMKLLKSNLLEKKILLVKGKLLHQRCAAHVLNLICKAGLEIINPIVHKIRESVKYVQGSTSRKQKFEEIIQQLSLSCEKRPKVDTCTRWNSTYLMLKISFKLRRAFDSLGQQDQEYTFAPTSEEWEKSRKVRKLLKIFFAATTVVSGTLYPTANLHFHEIWEIRLVLENQVLEADAELAETIQYMQRKFRRYWKLTWLQIAFPVIFDPRFKLKFIDFRLKQAFGSDAEAKIEIVKKTLLEIVKKQHKLLVLQYRQMQVEDMLIGITMSISIPNLPMRYLLS
;
A
#
# COMPACT_ATOMS: atom_id res chain seq x y z
N MET A 1 39.58 15.93 -68.02
CA MET A 1 39.12 17.06 -67.14
C MET A 1 37.70 17.52 -67.47
N ILE A 2 36.74 16.63 -67.66
CA ILE A 2 35.32 16.99 -67.96
C ILE A 2 34.32 16.38 -66.94
N ASP A 3 34.73 15.42 -66.11
CA ASP A 3 33.81 14.77 -65.14
C ASP A 3 33.65 15.54 -63.80
N GLY A 4 34.44 16.53 -63.51
CA GLY A 4 34.36 17.29 -62.22
C GLY A 4 33.28 18.35 -62.15
N PHE A 5 32.70 18.79 -63.25
CA PHE A 5 31.70 19.89 -63.28
C PHE A 5 30.26 19.42 -63.11
N LEU A 6 29.91 18.20 -63.47
CA LEU A 6 28.53 17.70 -63.39
C LEU A 6 28.11 17.31 -61.97
N HIS A 7 29.01 16.86 -61.11
CA HIS A 7 28.71 16.50 -59.71
C HIS A 7 28.51 17.76 -58.81
N GLY A 8 29.09 18.89 -59.15
CA GLY A 8 28.98 20.14 -58.39
C GLY A 8 27.62 20.83 -58.51
N GLU A 9 26.94 20.71 -59.66
CA GLU A 9 25.63 21.31 -59.91
C GLU A 9 24.46 20.47 -59.38
N GLU A 10 24.56 19.15 -59.37
CA GLU A 10 23.54 18.29 -58.75
C GLU A 10 23.44 18.51 -57.25
N ASN A 11 24.56 18.73 -56.54
CA ASN A 11 24.57 19.02 -55.13
C ASN A 11 24.03 20.40 -54.77
N ARG A 12 24.01 21.38 -55.68
CA ARG A 12 23.41 22.71 -55.42
C ARG A 12 21.89 22.68 -55.46
N GLN A 13 21.27 21.87 -56.29
CA GLN A 13 19.82 21.80 -56.52
C GLN A 13 19.07 21.19 -55.29
N PHE A 14 19.72 20.37 -54.47
CA PHE A 14 19.09 19.64 -53.37
C PHE A 14 19.55 20.13 -51.97
N ARG A 15 20.17 21.34 -51.89
CA ARG A 15 20.58 21.96 -50.63
C ARG A 15 19.42 22.49 -49.77
N SER A 16 18.24 22.67 -50.36
CA SER A 16 17.07 23.20 -49.67
C SER A 16 16.52 22.16 -48.69
N LYS A 17 16.27 22.53 -47.43
CA LYS A 17 15.65 21.72 -46.38
C LYS A 17 14.26 21.16 -46.75
N VAL A 18 13.64 21.73 -47.77
CA VAL A 18 12.36 21.23 -48.28
C VAL A 18 12.45 19.77 -48.76
N TRP A 19 13.61 19.36 -49.26
CA TRP A 19 13.83 17.99 -49.70
C TRP A 19 13.85 16.95 -48.57
N GLU A 20 13.97 17.34 -47.31
CA GLU A 20 13.88 16.45 -46.16
C GLU A 20 12.45 15.88 -46.00
N GLU A 21 11.44 16.53 -46.62
CA GLU A 21 10.02 16.13 -46.53
C GLU A 21 9.48 15.58 -47.85
N PHE A 22 10.36 15.29 -48.84
CA PHE A 22 9.99 14.75 -50.13
C PHE A 22 10.87 13.59 -50.59
N THR A 23 10.27 12.55 -51.11
CA THR A 23 10.97 11.45 -51.80
C THR A 23 11.24 11.86 -53.24
N LYS A 24 12.46 11.71 -53.74
CA LYS A 24 12.86 12.07 -55.08
C LYS A 24 12.39 11.04 -56.11
N ILE A 25 11.57 11.44 -57.09
CA ILE A 25 11.15 10.60 -58.21
C ILE A 25 12.06 10.90 -59.41
N ARG A 26 12.78 9.89 -59.92
CA ARG A 26 13.73 10.00 -61.02
C ARG A 26 13.18 9.33 -62.28
N VAL A 27 13.37 9.97 -63.40
CA VAL A 27 13.09 9.42 -64.72
C VAL A 27 14.35 9.58 -65.57
N GLY A 28 14.90 8.48 -66.08
CA GLY A 28 16.17 8.51 -66.81
C GLY A 28 17.35 9.03 -66.02
N GLY A 29 17.39 8.74 -64.69
CA GLY A 29 18.47 9.18 -63.78
C GLY A 29 18.32 10.63 -63.26
N VAL A 30 17.43 11.44 -63.82
CA VAL A 30 17.20 12.85 -63.46
C VAL A 30 15.98 12.98 -62.55
N VAL A 31 16.07 13.79 -61.50
CA VAL A 31 14.94 14.06 -60.60
C VAL A 31 13.94 14.96 -61.33
N THR A 32 12.72 14.46 -61.53
CA THR A 32 11.65 15.16 -62.23
C THR A 32 10.54 15.65 -61.29
N LYS A 33 10.30 14.94 -60.17
CA LYS A 33 9.29 15.26 -59.19
C LYS A 33 9.77 14.95 -57.77
N GLY A 34 9.15 15.57 -56.80
CA GLY A 34 9.22 15.22 -55.38
C GLY A 34 7.87 14.73 -54.87
N GLN A 35 7.80 13.56 -54.28
CA GLN A 35 6.60 13.03 -53.63
C GLN A 35 6.58 13.41 -52.17
N CYS A 36 5.53 14.10 -51.72
CA CYS A 36 5.35 14.52 -50.34
C CYS A 36 5.21 13.29 -49.42
N MET A 37 6.07 13.19 -48.40
CA MET A 37 6.04 12.07 -47.42
C MET A 37 4.79 12.04 -46.56
N HIS A 38 4.01 13.12 -46.50
CA HIS A 38 2.83 13.23 -45.63
C HIS A 38 1.52 12.86 -46.34
N CYS A 39 1.37 13.24 -47.60
CA CYS A 39 0.12 13.06 -48.34
C CYS A 39 0.30 12.36 -49.70
N ASN A 40 1.51 11.92 -50.05
CA ASN A 40 1.91 11.27 -51.31
C ASN A 40 1.67 12.10 -52.58
N ALA A 41 1.35 13.40 -52.44
CA ALA A 41 1.18 14.26 -53.60
C ALA A 41 2.51 14.47 -54.34
N GLU A 42 2.51 14.35 -55.67
CA GLU A 42 3.67 14.55 -56.52
C GLU A 42 3.76 16.01 -56.96
N ILE A 43 4.89 16.67 -56.70
CA ILE A 43 5.16 18.06 -57.06
C ILE A 43 6.30 18.09 -58.08
N SER A 44 6.14 18.84 -59.14
CA SER A 44 7.18 19.02 -60.18
C SER A 44 8.46 19.60 -59.57
N ALA A 45 9.59 18.99 -59.89
CA ALA A 45 10.93 19.39 -59.43
C ALA A 45 11.94 19.38 -60.60
N LYS A 46 11.51 19.85 -61.78
CA LYS A 46 12.36 19.95 -62.98
C LYS A 46 13.61 20.80 -62.71
N ARG A 47 14.69 20.49 -63.37
CA ARG A 47 15.97 21.21 -63.28
C ARG A 47 15.72 22.72 -63.53
N GLY A 48 16.13 23.58 -62.61
CA GLY A 48 15.95 25.06 -62.67
C GLY A 48 14.64 25.60 -62.10
N ALA A 49 13.66 24.77 -61.73
CA ALA A 49 12.34 25.22 -61.26
C ALA A 49 12.29 25.65 -59.78
N GLY A 50 13.39 25.57 -59.03
CA GLY A 50 13.44 25.91 -57.59
C GLY A 50 12.51 25.03 -56.74
N THR A 51 12.49 25.28 -55.40
CA THR A 51 11.68 24.47 -54.42
C THR A 51 10.44 25.20 -53.93
N SER A 52 10.07 26.34 -54.51
CA SER A 52 8.94 27.19 -54.09
C SER A 52 7.59 26.47 -54.14
N ALA A 53 7.32 25.65 -55.17
CA ALA A 53 6.09 24.87 -55.31
C ALA A 53 5.99 23.83 -54.17
N MET A 54 7.07 23.15 -53.85
CA MET A 54 7.16 22.19 -52.75
C MET A 54 6.96 22.87 -51.39
N SER A 55 7.60 24.03 -51.16
CA SER A 55 7.40 24.82 -49.93
C SER A 55 5.95 25.30 -49.80
N THR A 56 5.32 25.71 -50.88
CA THR A 56 3.90 26.13 -50.90
C THR A 56 2.99 24.97 -50.61
N HIS A 57 3.27 23.79 -51.17
CA HIS A 57 2.54 22.56 -50.84
C HIS A 57 2.67 22.23 -49.35
N LEU A 58 3.87 22.20 -48.78
CA LEU A 58 4.08 21.89 -47.34
C LEU A 58 3.31 22.84 -46.41
N ARG A 59 3.18 24.12 -46.77
CA ARG A 59 2.37 25.08 -45.98
C ARG A 59 0.86 24.78 -46.04
N ARG A 60 0.37 24.14 -47.09
CA ARG A 60 -1.05 23.81 -47.30
C ARG A 60 -1.36 22.33 -47.12
N CYS A 61 -0.38 21.49 -46.91
CA CYS A 61 -0.54 20.05 -46.75
C CYS A 61 -1.30 19.73 -45.43
N LYS A 62 -2.58 19.33 -45.58
CA LYS A 62 -3.44 19.02 -44.43
C LYS A 62 -2.89 17.87 -43.57
N ALA A 63 -2.33 16.83 -44.19
CA ALA A 63 -1.72 15.71 -43.52
C ALA A 63 -0.50 16.15 -42.66
N ARG A 64 0.39 17.00 -43.24
CA ARG A 64 1.52 17.59 -42.52
C ARG A 64 1.06 18.47 -41.35
N MET A 65 0.04 19.31 -41.55
CA MET A 65 -0.49 20.18 -40.50
C MET A 65 -1.11 19.39 -39.35
N SER A 66 -1.78 18.29 -39.65
CA SER A 66 -2.33 17.38 -38.65
C SER A 66 -1.23 16.73 -37.80
N VAL A 67 -0.18 16.19 -38.45
CA VAL A 67 0.99 15.61 -37.79
C VAL A 67 1.72 16.65 -36.92
N ASN A 68 1.97 17.85 -37.45
CA ASN A 68 2.65 18.91 -36.74
C ASN A 68 1.83 19.43 -35.54
N ARG A 69 0.50 19.46 -35.63
CA ARG A 69 -0.38 19.82 -34.50
C ARG A 69 -0.23 18.81 -33.37
N VAL A 70 -0.24 17.52 -33.68
CA VAL A 70 -0.05 16.42 -32.71
C VAL A 70 1.36 16.47 -32.09
N VAL A 71 2.40 16.64 -32.93
CA VAL A 71 3.80 16.74 -32.46
C VAL A 71 4.03 17.96 -31.57
N ASN A 72 3.45 19.12 -31.89
CA ASN A 72 3.57 20.32 -31.07
C ASN A 72 2.79 20.22 -29.74
N GLN A 73 1.63 19.56 -29.75
CA GLN A 73 0.89 19.23 -28.52
C GLN A 73 1.69 18.27 -27.63
N LEU A 74 2.32 17.26 -28.22
CA LEU A 74 3.18 16.31 -27.48
C LEU A 74 4.46 16.95 -26.94
N LYS A 75 5.09 17.89 -27.66
CA LYS A 75 6.27 18.63 -27.19
C LYS A 75 5.98 19.50 -25.98
N SER A 76 4.76 19.98 -25.81
CA SER A 76 4.34 20.78 -24.63
C SER A 76 3.99 19.91 -23.42
N THR A 77 3.86 18.58 -23.58
CA THR A 77 3.34 17.69 -22.52
C THR A 77 4.39 16.68 -21.99
N VAL A 78 5.51 16.48 -22.68
CA VAL A 78 6.52 15.48 -22.29
C VAL A 78 7.83 16.15 -21.93
N MET A 79 7.91 16.67 -20.71
CA MET A 79 9.17 16.82 -19.99
C MET A 79 9.45 15.50 -19.28
N SER A 80 10.03 14.51 -19.96
CA SER A 80 10.70 13.41 -19.27
C SER A 80 12.18 13.81 -19.05
N PRO A 81 12.79 13.41 -17.93
CA PRO A 81 14.19 13.72 -17.64
C PRO A 81 15.20 13.12 -18.63
N GLU A 82 14.76 12.26 -19.55
CA GLU A 82 15.62 11.44 -20.42
C GLU A 82 15.57 11.79 -21.92
N GLY A 83 14.99 12.92 -22.29
CA GLY A 83 15.14 13.48 -23.65
C GLY A 83 14.89 12.55 -24.82
N ILE A 84 13.80 11.74 -24.82
CA ILE A 84 13.46 10.88 -25.96
C ILE A 84 13.03 11.78 -27.12
N ALA A 85 13.86 11.81 -28.15
CA ALA A 85 13.60 12.53 -29.40
C ALA A 85 12.33 11.95 -30.06
N LEU A 86 11.25 12.76 -30.16
CA LEU A 86 9.98 12.44 -30.84
C LEU A 86 10.11 12.19 -32.36
N LYS A 87 11.34 12.01 -32.88
CA LYS A 87 11.62 11.88 -34.30
C LYS A 87 10.98 10.63 -34.94
N ASP A 88 10.70 9.58 -34.11
CA ASP A 88 10.19 8.30 -34.58
C ASP A 88 8.89 7.85 -33.90
N TRP A 89 8.18 8.74 -33.21
CA TRP A 89 6.93 8.36 -32.58
C TRP A 89 5.85 8.03 -33.62
N ARG A 90 5.32 6.81 -33.53
CA ARG A 90 4.18 6.34 -34.32
C ARG A 90 3.09 5.88 -33.37
N PHE A 91 1.84 6.24 -33.69
CA PHE A 91 0.69 5.74 -32.96
C PHE A 91 0.66 4.20 -32.99
N ASN A 92 0.47 3.60 -31.82
CA ASN A 92 0.29 2.16 -31.67
C ASN A 92 -0.98 1.88 -30.87
N GLN A 93 -1.98 1.27 -31.51
CA GLN A 93 -3.28 0.94 -30.93
C GLN A 93 -3.15 0.03 -29.70
N ASP A 94 -2.27 -0.98 -29.76
CA ASP A 94 -2.09 -1.95 -28.67
C ASP A 94 -1.43 -1.30 -27.44
N THR A 95 -0.48 -0.41 -27.65
CA THR A 95 0.14 0.37 -26.56
C THR A 95 -0.91 1.25 -25.90
N SER A 96 -1.70 2.00 -26.66
CA SER A 96 -2.77 2.85 -26.12
C SER A 96 -3.83 2.05 -25.35
N ARG A 97 -4.17 0.84 -25.85
CA ARG A 97 -5.10 -0.08 -25.20
C ARG A 97 -4.53 -0.62 -23.88
N LYS A 98 -3.24 -0.96 -23.82
CA LYS A 98 -2.56 -1.37 -22.60
C LYS A 98 -2.53 -0.24 -21.56
N GLU A 99 -2.23 0.99 -21.97
CA GLU A 99 -2.21 2.15 -21.07
C GLU A 99 -3.62 2.53 -20.59
N LEU A 100 -4.65 2.37 -21.40
CA LEU A 100 -6.04 2.50 -20.99
C LEU A 100 -6.40 1.48 -19.90
N LEU A 101 -6.04 0.21 -20.08
CA LEU A 101 -6.23 -0.83 -19.07
C LEU A 101 -5.47 -0.50 -17.77
N ARG A 102 -4.23 -0.02 -17.90
CA ARG A 102 -3.40 0.40 -16.77
C ARG A 102 -4.03 1.57 -16.00
N MET A 103 -4.52 2.58 -16.69
CA MET A 103 -5.23 3.72 -16.09
C MET A 103 -6.46 3.26 -15.31
N ILE A 104 -7.29 2.40 -15.91
CA ILE A 104 -8.49 1.84 -15.26
C ILE A 104 -8.12 1.08 -13.98
N SER A 105 -7.11 0.20 -14.07
CA SER A 105 -6.68 -0.63 -12.95
C SER A 105 -6.03 0.19 -11.82
N LEU A 106 -5.19 1.16 -12.18
CA LEU A 106 -4.42 1.96 -11.22
C LEU A 106 -5.33 2.90 -10.40
N HIS A 107 -6.32 3.47 -11.04
CA HIS A 107 -7.21 4.46 -10.43
C HIS A 107 -8.57 3.88 -10.00
N GLY A 108 -8.80 2.58 -10.21
CA GLY A 108 -10.03 1.91 -9.81
C GLY A 108 -11.26 2.42 -10.57
N PHE A 109 -11.10 2.83 -11.83
CA PHE A 109 -12.24 3.25 -12.65
C PHE A 109 -13.14 2.05 -12.96
N PRO A 110 -14.47 2.25 -13.08
CA PRO A 110 -15.34 1.21 -13.56
C PRO A 110 -15.00 0.85 -15.01
N LEU A 111 -15.05 -0.45 -15.35
CA LEU A 111 -14.80 -0.89 -16.73
C LEU A 111 -15.76 -0.24 -17.75
N ALA A 112 -16.91 0.25 -17.28
CA ALA A 112 -17.86 1.01 -18.09
C ALA A 112 -17.34 2.38 -18.55
N VAL A 113 -16.21 2.88 -18.03
CA VAL A 113 -15.63 4.18 -18.42
C VAL A 113 -15.40 4.27 -19.94
N VAL A 114 -15.08 3.15 -20.59
CA VAL A 114 -14.88 3.08 -22.05
C VAL A 114 -16.16 3.32 -22.86
N ASP A 115 -17.33 3.22 -22.24
CA ASP A 115 -18.63 3.48 -22.84
C ASP A 115 -19.12 4.92 -22.60
N TYR A 116 -18.45 5.68 -21.72
CA TYR A 116 -18.84 7.06 -21.41
C TYR A 116 -18.60 7.97 -22.62
N ASP A 117 -19.63 8.63 -23.08
CA ASP A 117 -19.58 9.51 -24.25
C ASP A 117 -18.52 10.62 -24.11
N GLY A 118 -18.44 11.24 -22.93
CA GLY A 118 -17.42 12.24 -22.64
C GLY A 118 -16.00 11.68 -22.76
N PHE A 119 -15.76 10.46 -22.27
CA PHE A 119 -14.44 9.82 -22.35
C PHE A 119 -14.09 9.46 -23.80
N ARG A 120 -15.06 8.94 -24.57
CA ARG A 120 -14.89 8.64 -26.00
C ARG A 120 -14.54 9.88 -26.82
N ARG A 121 -15.27 10.99 -26.60
CA ARG A 121 -14.98 12.29 -27.24
C ARG A 121 -13.60 12.82 -26.85
N PHE A 122 -13.25 12.76 -25.58
CA PHE A 122 -11.93 13.15 -25.12
C PHE A 122 -10.82 12.33 -25.77
N ALA A 123 -10.91 11.01 -25.77
CA ALA A 123 -9.91 10.14 -26.38
C ALA A 123 -9.77 10.40 -27.89
N SER A 124 -10.89 10.58 -28.62
CA SER A 124 -10.90 10.92 -30.04
C SER A 124 -10.28 12.30 -30.32
N SER A 125 -10.43 13.27 -29.41
CA SER A 125 -9.81 14.59 -29.54
C SER A 125 -8.30 14.56 -29.42
N LEU A 126 -7.77 13.64 -28.58
CA LEU A 126 -6.32 13.44 -28.42
C LEU A 126 -5.71 12.71 -29.62
N ASN A 127 -6.38 11.66 -30.09
CA ASN A 127 -5.95 10.90 -31.25
C ASN A 127 -7.15 10.30 -32.01
N PRO A 128 -7.53 10.86 -33.19
CA PRO A 128 -8.66 10.36 -33.96
C PRO A 128 -8.44 8.98 -34.56
N VAL A 129 -7.19 8.48 -34.58
CA VAL A 129 -6.87 7.12 -35.08
C VAL A 129 -7.10 6.07 -34.01
N PHE A 130 -7.16 6.46 -32.74
CA PHE A 130 -7.44 5.54 -31.64
C PHE A 130 -8.85 4.97 -31.72
N LYS A 131 -8.95 3.67 -31.96
CA LYS A 131 -10.23 2.95 -31.96
C LYS A 131 -10.58 2.56 -30.51
N MET A 132 -11.60 3.22 -29.96
CA MET A 132 -12.08 2.91 -28.62
C MET A 132 -12.56 1.46 -28.55
N VAL A 133 -12.15 0.76 -27.50
CA VAL A 133 -12.57 -0.63 -27.24
C VAL A 133 -13.93 -0.68 -26.55
N SER A 134 -14.64 -1.81 -26.67
CA SER A 134 -15.89 -2.05 -25.96
C SER A 134 -15.61 -2.44 -24.49
N ARG A 135 -16.63 -2.32 -23.63
CA ARG A 135 -16.58 -2.80 -22.25
C ARG A 135 -16.23 -4.29 -22.17
N ARG A 136 -16.75 -5.11 -23.07
CA ARG A 136 -16.42 -6.54 -23.14
C ARG A 136 -14.93 -6.72 -23.42
N THR A 137 -14.41 -6.05 -24.42
CA THR A 137 -13.00 -6.14 -24.82
C THR A 137 -12.07 -5.75 -23.66
N ILE A 138 -12.34 -4.64 -22.95
CA ILE A 138 -11.49 -4.22 -21.82
C ILE A 138 -11.62 -5.17 -20.63
N THR A 139 -12.78 -5.82 -20.44
CA THR A 139 -12.97 -6.86 -19.41
C THR A 139 -12.11 -8.09 -19.70
N ASP A 140 -12.10 -8.53 -20.96
CA ASP A 140 -11.28 -9.67 -21.41
C ASP A 140 -9.78 -9.36 -21.28
N ASP A 141 -9.38 -8.13 -21.64
CA ASP A 141 -7.99 -7.65 -21.46
C ASP A 141 -7.58 -7.64 -19.98
N CYS A 142 -8.46 -7.17 -19.11
CA CYS A 142 -8.23 -7.17 -17.67
C CYS A 142 -8.00 -8.60 -17.14
N SER A 143 -8.85 -9.53 -17.56
CA SER A 143 -8.76 -10.94 -17.19
C SER A 143 -7.47 -11.58 -17.69
N LYS A 144 -7.12 -11.34 -18.96
CA LYS A 144 -5.88 -11.83 -19.55
C LYS A 144 -4.65 -11.28 -18.82
N LYS A 145 -4.62 -9.96 -18.60
CA LYS A 145 -3.51 -9.30 -17.87
C LYS A 145 -3.38 -9.81 -16.44
N TYR A 146 -4.49 -10.05 -15.75
CA TYR A 146 -4.49 -10.65 -14.42
C TYR A 146 -3.83 -12.04 -14.43
N GLN A 147 -4.13 -12.90 -15.41
CA GLN A 147 -3.51 -14.24 -15.48
C GLN A 147 -2.01 -14.15 -15.81
N GLU A 148 -1.60 -13.25 -16.69
CA GLU A 148 -0.19 -13.00 -16.98
C GLU A 148 0.57 -12.55 -15.72
N GLU A 149 0.06 -11.54 -15.01
CA GLU A 149 0.69 -11.03 -13.78
C GLU A 149 0.67 -12.07 -12.64
N LYS A 150 -0.39 -12.88 -12.55
CA LYS A 150 -0.46 -13.99 -11.59
C LYS A 150 0.64 -15.01 -11.85
N GLN A 151 0.88 -15.38 -13.11
CA GLN A 151 1.93 -16.33 -13.47
C GLN A 151 3.31 -15.77 -13.13
N VAL A 152 3.60 -14.51 -13.49
CA VAL A 152 4.86 -13.85 -13.11
C VAL A 152 5.07 -13.86 -11.60
N LEU A 153 4.01 -13.60 -10.84
CA LEU A 153 4.10 -13.57 -9.38
C LEU A 153 4.25 -14.96 -8.77
N LEU A 154 3.66 -16.00 -9.36
CA LEU A 154 3.88 -17.40 -8.99
C LEU A 154 5.36 -17.78 -9.16
N ASP A 155 5.97 -17.39 -10.29
CA ASP A 155 7.39 -17.65 -10.57
C ASP A 155 8.30 -16.89 -9.59
N VAL A 156 7.96 -15.64 -9.27
CA VAL A 156 8.66 -14.87 -8.23
C VAL A 156 8.59 -15.60 -6.89
N LEU A 157 7.39 -15.98 -6.43
CA LEU A 157 7.20 -16.65 -5.14
C LEU A 157 7.87 -18.03 -5.09
N LYS A 158 7.91 -18.77 -6.20
CA LYS A 158 8.64 -20.02 -6.32
C LYS A 158 10.14 -19.82 -6.06
N ASN A 159 10.72 -18.73 -6.56
CA ASN A 159 12.14 -18.45 -6.48
C ASN A 159 12.56 -17.74 -5.17
N VAL A 160 11.62 -17.25 -4.36
CA VAL A 160 11.94 -16.66 -3.05
C VAL A 160 12.61 -17.71 -2.17
N LYS A 161 13.86 -17.48 -1.78
CA LYS A 161 14.66 -18.37 -0.90
C LYS A 161 14.19 -18.30 0.56
N GLY A 162 13.65 -17.16 0.97
CA GLY A 162 13.14 -16.92 2.31
C GLY A 162 11.73 -17.45 2.54
N ARG A 163 11.18 -17.10 3.70
CA ARG A 163 9.80 -17.38 4.07
C ARG A 163 8.88 -16.23 3.70
N VAL A 164 7.59 -16.52 3.56
CA VAL A 164 6.54 -15.53 3.31
C VAL A 164 5.66 -15.35 4.55
N SER A 165 5.21 -14.12 4.77
CA SER A 165 4.22 -13.81 5.79
C SER A 165 2.95 -13.28 5.14
N LEU A 166 1.80 -13.62 5.69
CA LEU A 166 0.51 -13.17 5.18
C LEU A 166 -0.15 -12.20 6.15
N THR A 167 -0.82 -11.20 5.61
CA THR A 167 -1.85 -10.45 6.33
C THR A 167 -3.20 -10.77 5.70
N MET A 168 -4.19 -11.06 6.53
CA MET A 168 -5.53 -11.37 6.08
C MET A 168 -6.52 -10.43 6.76
N ASP A 169 -7.40 -9.88 5.94
CA ASP A 169 -8.50 -9.03 6.37
C ASP A 169 -9.82 -9.61 5.88
N MET A 170 -10.81 -9.60 6.78
CA MET A 170 -12.18 -9.99 6.44
C MET A 170 -13.13 -8.91 6.89
N TRP A 171 -14.03 -8.53 6.03
CA TRP A 171 -15.05 -7.55 6.35
C TRP A 171 -16.37 -7.83 5.63
N THR A 172 -17.41 -7.28 6.18
CA THR A 172 -18.73 -7.25 5.54
C THR A 172 -18.96 -5.86 4.95
N SER A 173 -19.31 -5.80 3.68
CA SER A 173 -19.66 -4.54 3.01
C SER A 173 -20.98 -3.99 3.52
N ASN A 174 -21.31 -2.74 3.16
CA ASN A 174 -22.62 -2.13 3.45
C ASN A 174 -23.79 -2.92 2.81
N GLN A 175 -23.51 -3.74 1.79
CA GLN A 175 -24.47 -4.62 1.14
C GLN A 175 -24.53 -6.02 1.79
N THR A 176 -24.01 -6.16 3.01
CA THR A 176 -23.96 -7.43 3.77
C THR A 176 -23.17 -8.57 3.10
N LEU A 177 -22.31 -8.23 2.11
CA LEU A 177 -21.46 -9.19 1.43
C LEU A 177 -20.13 -9.34 2.18
N GLY A 178 -19.72 -10.58 2.44
CA GLY A 178 -18.43 -10.91 3.07
C GLY A 178 -17.30 -10.93 2.06
N TYR A 179 -16.18 -10.31 2.39
CA TYR A 179 -14.97 -10.31 1.58
C TYR A 179 -13.76 -10.76 2.38
N MET A 180 -12.82 -11.40 1.71
CA MET A 180 -11.52 -11.76 2.24
C MET A 180 -10.42 -11.24 1.33
N CYS A 181 -9.46 -10.52 1.91
CA CYS A 181 -8.26 -10.07 1.24
C CYS A 181 -7.04 -10.75 1.88
N ILE A 182 -6.15 -11.31 1.05
CA ILE A 182 -4.89 -11.90 1.50
C ILE A 182 -3.75 -11.16 0.82
N THR A 183 -2.87 -10.58 1.62
CA THR A 183 -1.66 -9.91 1.17
C THR A 183 -0.43 -10.67 1.64
N CYS A 184 0.48 -10.97 0.72
CA CYS A 184 1.74 -11.63 0.98
C CYS A 184 2.86 -10.60 1.14
N HIS A 185 3.73 -10.85 2.11
CA HIS A 185 4.93 -10.08 2.40
C HIS A 185 6.13 -11.00 2.32
N PHE A 186 7.14 -10.63 1.56
CA PHE A 186 8.39 -11.38 1.40
C PHE A 186 9.55 -10.44 1.10
N THR A 187 10.76 -10.92 1.27
CA THR A 187 11.99 -10.20 0.95
C THR A 187 12.68 -10.94 -0.19
N ASP A 188 13.14 -10.21 -1.20
CA ASP A 188 13.92 -10.75 -2.30
C ASP A 188 15.41 -10.95 -1.92
N ASP A 189 16.22 -11.40 -2.88
CA ASP A 189 17.64 -11.67 -2.67
C ASP A 189 18.46 -10.37 -2.43
N ASP A 190 17.95 -9.23 -2.86
CA ASP A 190 18.52 -7.89 -2.59
C ASP A 190 18.05 -7.28 -1.26
N TRP A 191 17.41 -8.06 -0.41
CA TRP A 191 16.85 -7.65 0.89
C TRP A 191 15.74 -6.59 0.79
N LYS A 192 15.15 -6.44 -0.38
CA LYS A 192 14.03 -5.53 -0.60
C LYS A 192 12.72 -6.19 -0.20
N MET A 193 11.97 -5.52 0.65
CA MET A 193 10.66 -5.99 1.09
C MET A 193 9.58 -5.74 0.03
N HIS A 194 8.83 -6.78 -0.30
CA HIS A 194 7.71 -6.76 -1.22
C HIS A 194 6.39 -7.00 -0.50
N LYS A 195 5.36 -6.31 -0.98
CA LYS A 195 3.98 -6.48 -0.56
C LYS A 195 3.12 -6.69 -1.79
N ARG A 196 2.38 -7.81 -1.86
CA ARG A 196 1.51 -8.16 -2.99
C ARG A 196 0.18 -8.70 -2.49
N THR A 197 -0.91 -8.13 -2.96
CA THR A 197 -2.25 -8.69 -2.72
C THR A 197 -2.44 -9.87 -3.66
N LEU A 198 -2.53 -11.07 -3.09
CA LEU A 198 -2.62 -12.32 -3.84
C LEU A 198 -4.06 -12.79 -4.04
N LYS A 199 -4.95 -12.43 -3.12
CA LYS A 199 -6.36 -12.82 -3.20
C LYS A 199 -7.26 -11.71 -2.69
N PHE A 200 -8.29 -11.44 -3.45
CA PHE A 200 -9.46 -10.67 -3.06
C PHE A 200 -10.68 -11.49 -3.51
N SER A 201 -11.46 -11.97 -2.58
CA SER A 201 -12.56 -12.87 -2.91
C SER A 201 -13.79 -12.63 -2.05
N PHE A 202 -14.94 -12.83 -2.68
CA PHE A 202 -16.19 -12.96 -1.99
C PHE A 202 -16.20 -14.25 -1.15
N MET A 203 -16.69 -14.16 0.07
CA MET A 203 -16.86 -15.29 0.99
C MET A 203 -18.35 -15.51 1.23
N LYS A 204 -18.84 -16.68 0.83
CA LYS A 204 -20.22 -17.07 1.12
C LYS A 204 -20.42 -17.29 2.62
N THR A 205 -21.55 -16.89 3.15
CA THR A 205 -21.97 -17.19 4.53
C THR A 205 -22.33 -18.69 4.67
N PRO A 206 -22.13 -19.29 5.86
CA PRO A 206 -21.57 -18.72 7.08
C PRO A 206 -20.03 -18.69 7.08
N HIS A 207 -19.45 -17.61 7.66
CA HIS A 207 -17.99 -17.46 7.81
C HIS A 207 -17.46 -18.27 9.01
N THR A 208 -17.61 -19.58 9.00
CA THR A 208 -17.09 -20.45 10.06
C THR A 208 -15.57 -20.61 9.97
N GLY A 209 -14.92 -20.92 11.11
CA GLY A 209 -13.50 -21.20 11.14
C GLY A 209 -13.07 -22.32 10.17
N VAL A 210 -13.93 -23.32 9.96
CA VAL A 210 -13.69 -24.45 9.02
C VAL A 210 -13.76 -23.94 7.56
N ALA A 211 -14.79 -23.18 7.20
CA ALA A 211 -14.91 -22.62 5.85
C ALA A 211 -13.73 -21.73 5.49
N MET A 212 -13.29 -20.89 6.45
CA MET A 212 -12.11 -20.05 6.31
C MET A 212 -10.82 -20.87 6.18
N PHE A 213 -10.64 -21.92 7.00
CA PHE A 213 -9.50 -22.81 6.90
C PHE A 213 -9.40 -23.45 5.51
N ASN A 214 -10.49 -23.99 4.99
CA ASN A 214 -10.52 -24.60 3.67
C ASN A 214 -10.20 -23.59 2.56
N ALA A 215 -10.68 -22.35 2.70
CA ALA A 215 -10.38 -21.29 1.73
C ALA A 215 -8.89 -20.88 1.75
N VAL A 216 -8.31 -20.76 2.95
CA VAL A 216 -6.89 -20.42 3.14
C VAL A 216 -5.98 -21.55 2.69
N LEU A 217 -6.31 -22.81 3.02
CA LEU A 217 -5.51 -23.95 2.60
C LEU A 217 -5.46 -24.07 1.07
N ARG A 218 -6.63 -23.97 0.40
CA ARG A 218 -6.67 -23.94 -1.08
C ARG A 218 -5.87 -22.79 -1.66
N PHE A 219 -5.93 -21.61 -1.04
CA PHE A 219 -5.12 -20.46 -1.44
C PHE A 219 -3.62 -20.74 -1.32
N LEU A 220 -3.16 -21.31 -0.22
CA LEU A 220 -1.73 -21.64 -0.02
C LEU A 220 -1.24 -22.65 -1.07
N GLN A 221 -2.08 -23.64 -1.41
CA GLN A 221 -1.80 -24.62 -2.45
C GLN A 221 -1.80 -24.00 -3.85
N GLU A 222 -2.79 -23.15 -4.17
CA GLU A 222 -2.89 -22.43 -5.44
C GLU A 222 -1.64 -21.58 -5.73
N TRP A 223 -1.07 -20.96 -4.69
CA TRP A 223 0.12 -20.12 -4.79
C TRP A 223 1.43 -20.87 -4.52
N ASN A 224 1.35 -22.15 -4.21
CA ASN A 224 2.51 -23.02 -3.89
C ASN A 224 3.44 -22.41 -2.82
N ILE A 225 2.86 -21.86 -1.75
CA ILE A 225 3.57 -21.18 -0.65
C ILE A 225 3.34 -21.82 0.71
N GLU A 226 2.74 -23.00 0.75
CA GLU A 226 2.38 -23.70 1.99
C GLU A 226 3.61 -24.00 2.86
N ASP A 227 4.68 -24.50 2.25
CA ASP A 227 5.95 -24.82 2.88
C ASP A 227 6.79 -23.57 3.23
N LYS A 228 6.54 -22.45 2.56
CA LYS A 228 7.21 -21.16 2.80
C LYS A 228 6.53 -20.30 3.85
N LEU A 229 5.35 -20.67 4.34
CA LEU A 229 4.60 -19.85 5.27
C LEU A 229 5.34 -19.71 6.62
N PHE A 230 5.57 -18.46 7.03
CA PHE A 230 6.15 -18.10 8.32
C PHE A 230 5.09 -17.69 9.33
N ALA A 231 4.28 -16.68 8.99
CA ALA A 231 3.30 -16.09 9.88
C ALA A 231 2.04 -15.62 9.13
N VAL A 232 0.93 -15.61 9.84
CA VAL A 232 -0.35 -15.05 9.38
C VAL A 232 -0.82 -14.02 10.40
N THR A 233 -0.99 -12.78 9.97
CA THR A 233 -1.50 -11.68 10.80
C THR A 233 -2.99 -11.50 10.53
N LEU A 234 -3.79 -11.51 11.62
CA LEU A 234 -5.25 -11.44 11.60
C LEU A 234 -5.77 -10.56 12.74
N ASP A 235 -7.01 -10.14 12.64
CA ASP A 235 -7.74 -9.60 13.77
C ASP A 235 -8.08 -10.69 14.81
N ASN A 236 -8.68 -10.29 15.93
CA ASN A 236 -8.95 -11.20 17.06
C ASN A 236 -10.36 -11.82 17.04
N ALA A 237 -11.03 -11.87 15.90
CA ALA A 237 -12.33 -12.53 15.77
C ALA A 237 -12.24 -14.02 16.15
N SER A 238 -13.30 -14.55 16.75
CA SER A 238 -13.36 -15.95 17.20
C SER A 238 -13.15 -16.93 16.05
N ASN A 239 -13.76 -16.66 14.90
CA ASN A 239 -13.63 -17.49 13.70
C ASN A 239 -12.19 -17.54 13.16
N ASN A 240 -11.45 -16.41 13.24
CA ASN A 240 -10.03 -16.36 12.91
C ASN A 240 -9.19 -17.24 13.84
N ASN A 241 -9.52 -17.27 15.14
CA ASN A 241 -8.84 -18.15 16.10
C ASN A 241 -9.09 -19.64 15.79
N ALA A 242 -10.34 -20.00 15.47
CA ALA A 242 -10.69 -21.37 15.09
C ALA A 242 -9.98 -21.78 13.79
N MET A 243 -10.00 -20.95 12.77
CA MET A 243 -9.29 -21.17 11.51
C MET A 243 -7.79 -21.37 11.73
N MET A 244 -7.13 -20.50 12.51
CA MET A 244 -5.70 -20.60 12.79
C MET A 244 -5.32 -21.86 13.58
N LYS A 245 -6.20 -22.34 14.46
CA LYS A 245 -6.00 -23.61 15.16
C LYS A 245 -5.98 -24.78 14.18
N LEU A 246 -6.93 -24.84 13.25
CA LEU A 246 -7.00 -25.87 12.21
C LEU A 246 -5.80 -25.79 11.25
N LEU A 247 -5.46 -24.59 10.79
CA LEU A 247 -4.32 -24.38 9.91
C LEU A 247 -3.01 -24.81 10.57
N LYS A 248 -2.80 -24.43 11.83
CA LYS A 248 -1.62 -24.84 12.59
C LYS A 248 -1.53 -26.36 12.72
N SER A 249 -2.62 -27.05 13.05
CA SER A 249 -2.63 -28.51 13.16
C SER A 249 -2.26 -29.19 11.84
N ASN A 250 -2.89 -28.78 10.73
CA ASN A 250 -2.61 -29.31 9.40
C ASN A 250 -1.14 -29.12 8.98
N LEU A 251 -0.60 -27.91 9.17
CA LEU A 251 0.80 -27.62 8.81
C LEU A 251 1.82 -28.29 9.75
N LEU A 252 1.44 -28.60 11.01
CA LEU A 252 2.27 -29.39 11.93
C LEU A 252 2.36 -30.85 11.51
N GLU A 253 1.25 -31.46 11.10
CA GLU A 253 1.21 -32.83 10.56
C GLU A 253 2.12 -32.96 9.35
N LYS A 254 2.13 -31.94 8.47
CA LYS A 254 3.04 -31.86 7.31
C LYS A 254 4.50 -31.55 7.67
N LYS A 255 4.82 -31.27 8.94
CA LYS A 255 6.18 -30.95 9.46
C LYS A 255 6.86 -29.75 8.80
N ILE A 256 6.09 -28.83 8.20
CA ILE A 256 6.61 -27.67 7.47
C ILE A 256 6.74 -26.39 8.30
N LEU A 257 6.12 -26.35 9.50
CA LEU A 257 6.18 -25.16 10.35
C LEU A 257 7.54 -24.96 11.04
N LEU A 258 7.98 -23.71 11.09
CA LEU A 258 9.08 -23.28 11.95
C LEU A 258 8.64 -23.27 13.41
N VAL A 259 9.58 -23.59 14.33
CA VAL A 259 9.41 -23.55 15.80
C VAL A 259 8.06 -24.09 16.28
N LYS A 260 7.60 -25.17 15.64
CA LYS A 260 6.30 -25.82 15.94
C LYS A 260 5.12 -24.84 15.88
N GLY A 261 5.20 -23.83 15.00
CA GLY A 261 4.16 -22.82 14.79
C GLY A 261 3.95 -21.86 15.98
N LYS A 262 4.94 -21.63 16.84
CA LYS A 262 4.87 -20.63 17.93
C LYS A 262 4.71 -19.22 17.39
N LEU A 263 5.26 -18.94 16.19
CA LEU A 263 5.24 -17.63 15.54
C LEU A 263 4.20 -17.53 14.41
N LEU A 264 3.43 -18.58 14.14
CA LEU A 264 2.51 -18.64 13.00
C LEU A 264 1.38 -17.60 13.09
N HIS A 265 0.69 -17.54 14.26
CA HIS A 265 -0.48 -16.68 14.45
C HIS A 265 -0.07 -15.34 15.04
N GLN A 266 0.02 -14.30 14.23
CA GLN A 266 0.27 -12.93 14.65
C GLN A 266 -1.06 -12.19 14.88
N ARG A 267 -1.13 -11.43 15.97
CA ARG A 267 -2.30 -10.58 16.26
C ARG A 267 -2.13 -9.22 15.59
N CYS A 268 -3.18 -8.73 14.93
CA CYS A 268 -3.15 -7.39 14.36
C CYS A 268 -2.95 -6.35 15.47
N ALA A 269 -1.81 -5.67 15.46
CA ALA A 269 -1.44 -4.69 16.48
C ALA A 269 -2.47 -3.57 16.63
N ALA A 270 -2.89 -2.97 15.52
CA ALA A 270 -3.89 -1.90 15.51
C ALA A 270 -5.24 -2.38 16.08
N HIS A 271 -5.63 -3.62 15.81
CA HIS A 271 -6.86 -4.21 16.37
C HIS A 271 -6.73 -4.45 17.88
N VAL A 272 -5.57 -4.92 18.37
CA VAL A 272 -5.31 -5.08 19.80
C VAL A 272 -5.40 -3.74 20.52
N LEU A 273 -4.75 -2.70 19.99
CA LEU A 273 -4.81 -1.34 20.55
C LEU A 273 -6.26 -0.81 20.56
N ASN A 274 -7.03 -1.04 19.49
CA ASN A 274 -8.45 -0.69 19.44
C ASN A 274 -9.27 -1.36 20.56
N LEU A 275 -9.04 -2.64 20.83
CA LEU A 275 -9.76 -3.37 21.88
C LEU A 275 -9.40 -2.89 23.30
N ILE A 276 -8.15 -2.46 23.51
CA ILE A 276 -7.72 -1.90 24.79
C ILE A 276 -8.35 -0.51 24.98
N CYS A 277 -8.27 0.37 23.97
CA CYS A 277 -8.83 1.71 24.03
C CYS A 277 -10.36 1.70 24.19
N LYS A 278 -11.06 0.80 23.48
CA LYS A 278 -12.52 0.64 23.62
C LYS A 278 -12.90 0.25 25.05
N ALA A 279 -12.15 -0.63 25.71
CA ALA A 279 -12.42 -1.01 27.09
C ALA A 279 -12.35 0.20 28.04
N GLY A 280 -11.42 1.15 27.81
CA GLY A 280 -11.37 2.39 28.59
C GLY A 280 -12.47 3.39 28.22
N LEU A 281 -12.80 3.51 26.93
CA LEU A 281 -13.85 4.40 26.47
C LEU A 281 -15.26 3.94 26.90
N GLU A 282 -15.44 2.64 27.17
CA GLU A 282 -16.73 2.09 27.62
C GLU A 282 -17.13 2.65 28.99
N ILE A 283 -16.16 2.86 29.89
CA ILE A 283 -16.41 3.44 31.23
C ILE A 283 -16.93 4.87 31.13
N ILE A 284 -16.38 5.67 30.22
CA ILE A 284 -16.82 7.07 30.00
C ILE A 284 -17.81 7.22 28.84
N ASN A 285 -18.45 6.13 28.42
CA ASN A 285 -19.36 6.15 27.28
C ASN A 285 -20.48 7.20 27.39
N PRO A 286 -21.11 7.42 28.56
CA PRO A 286 -22.12 8.49 28.72
C PRO A 286 -21.57 9.88 28.34
N ILE A 287 -20.33 10.18 28.77
CA ILE A 287 -19.66 11.46 28.46
C ILE A 287 -19.32 11.54 26.95
N VAL A 288 -18.78 10.46 26.41
CA VAL A 288 -18.48 10.38 24.97
C VAL A 288 -19.76 10.56 24.15
N HIS A 289 -20.88 9.98 24.58
CA HIS A 289 -22.19 10.15 23.95
C HIS A 289 -22.64 11.61 23.96
N LYS A 290 -22.61 12.28 25.13
CA LYS A 290 -22.98 13.71 25.23
C LYS A 290 -22.13 14.58 24.28
N ILE A 291 -20.79 14.37 24.27
CA ILE A 291 -19.91 15.13 23.39
C ILE A 291 -20.20 14.83 21.91
N ARG A 292 -20.53 13.58 21.58
CA ARG A 292 -20.92 13.19 20.21
C ARG A 292 -22.21 13.86 19.78
N GLU A 293 -23.23 13.87 20.64
CA GLU A 293 -24.50 14.54 20.35
C GLU A 293 -24.33 16.07 20.26
N SER A 294 -23.45 16.66 21.08
CA SER A 294 -23.06 18.07 20.96
C SER A 294 -22.44 18.37 19.58
N VAL A 295 -21.54 17.53 19.12
CA VAL A 295 -20.93 17.68 17.79
C VAL A 295 -21.97 17.48 16.68
N LYS A 296 -22.86 16.50 16.81
CA LYS A 296 -23.97 16.29 15.85
C LYS A 296 -24.90 17.49 15.81
N TYR A 297 -25.24 18.03 16.98
CA TYR A 297 -26.12 19.20 17.10
C TYR A 297 -25.55 20.38 16.31
N VAL A 298 -24.28 20.73 16.56
CA VAL A 298 -23.61 21.82 15.83
C VAL A 298 -23.52 21.52 14.32
N GLN A 299 -23.28 20.27 13.92
CA GLN A 299 -23.18 19.91 12.51
C GLN A 299 -24.52 19.74 11.81
N GLY A 300 -25.65 19.70 12.54
CA GLY A 300 -26.97 19.35 12.03
C GLY A 300 -27.57 20.37 11.05
N SER A 301 -27.16 21.64 11.11
CA SER A 301 -27.62 22.66 10.15
C SER A 301 -26.54 23.71 9.88
N THR A 302 -26.70 24.44 8.78
CA THR A 302 -25.81 25.55 8.42
C THR A 302 -25.90 26.69 9.44
N SER A 303 -27.11 26.99 9.92
CA SER A 303 -27.33 28.02 10.92
C SER A 303 -26.63 27.69 12.25
N ARG A 304 -26.76 26.44 12.75
CA ARG A 304 -26.07 26.01 13.97
C ARG A 304 -24.56 26.05 13.83
N LYS A 305 -24.02 25.68 12.66
CA LYS A 305 -22.57 25.80 12.37
C LYS A 305 -22.10 27.25 12.43
N GLN A 306 -22.88 28.17 11.82
CA GLN A 306 -22.56 29.59 11.80
C GLN A 306 -22.59 30.16 13.22
N LYS A 307 -23.68 29.91 13.99
CA LYS A 307 -23.80 30.33 15.39
C LYS A 307 -22.61 29.85 16.24
N PHE A 308 -22.23 28.60 16.09
CA PHE A 308 -21.08 28.05 16.82
C PHE A 308 -19.75 28.70 16.41
N GLU A 309 -19.57 29.06 15.15
CA GLU A 309 -18.41 29.78 14.64
C GLU A 309 -18.33 31.21 15.19
N GLU A 310 -19.48 31.91 15.26
CA GLU A 310 -19.58 33.24 15.87
C GLU A 310 -19.19 33.20 17.35
N ILE A 311 -19.63 32.18 18.10
CA ILE A 311 -19.25 31.98 19.51
C ILE A 311 -17.73 31.73 19.63
N ILE A 312 -17.14 30.93 18.74
CA ILE A 312 -15.68 30.70 18.73
C ILE A 312 -14.91 32.00 18.52
N GLN A 313 -15.36 32.85 17.60
CA GLN A 313 -14.78 34.17 17.33
C GLN A 313 -14.92 35.11 18.52
N GLN A 314 -16.13 35.21 19.09
CA GLN A 314 -16.41 36.05 20.27
C GLN A 314 -15.51 35.67 21.48
N LEU A 315 -15.29 34.36 21.67
CA LEU A 315 -14.45 33.85 22.75
C LEU A 315 -12.95 33.85 22.41
N SER A 316 -12.57 34.31 21.20
CA SER A 316 -11.19 34.35 20.69
C SER A 316 -10.46 32.99 20.83
N LEU A 317 -11.17 31.89 20.56
CA LEU A 317 -10.61 30.54 20.71
C LEU A 317 -9.72 30.19 19.52
N SER A 318 -8.41 29.98 19.77
CA SER A 318 -7.46 29.56 18.74
C SER A 318 -7.57 28.06 18.43
N CYS A 319 -8.49 27.66 17.55
CA CYS A 319 -8.60 26.28 17.08
C CYS A 319 -9.01 26.27 15.61
N GLU A 320 -8.05 25.96 14.71
CA GLU A 320 -8.30 25.90 13.27
C GLU A 320 -9.22 24.74 12.86
N LYS A 321 -9.18 23.65 13.65
CA LYS A 321 -9.96 22.43 13.35
C LYS A 321 -11.32 22.49 14.03
N ARG A 322 -12.35 22.02 13.32
CA ARG A 322 -13.69 21.86 13.85
C ARG A 322 -13.93 20.39 14.23
N PRO A 323 -14.69 20.12 15.31
CA PRO A 323 -14.97 18.76 15.71
C PRO A 323 -15.83 18.07 14.65
N LYS A 324 -15.49 16.80 14.37
CA LYS A 324 -16.24 15.93 13.47
C LYS A 324 -16.83 14.80 14.29
N VAL A 325 -18.01 14.35 13.90
CA VAL A 325 -18.62 13.15 14.48
C VAL A 325 -17.70 11.96 14.23
N ASP A 326 -17.49 11.19 15.27
CA ASP A 326 -16.63 10.01 15.19
C ASP A 326 -17.33 8.83 14.49
N THR A 327 -16.50 7.86 14.09
CA THR A 327 -16.96 6.54 13.67
C THR A 327 -16.81 5.61 14.88
N CYS A 328 -17.90 5.23 15.52
CA CYS A 328 -17.92 4.48 16.78
C CYS A 328 -17.12 3.17 16.76
N THR A 329 -16.91 2.57 15.57
CA THR A 329 -16.08 1.37 15.40
C THR A 329 -14.58 1.66 15.48
N ARG A 330 -14.17 2.93 15.30
CA ARG A 330 -12.77 3.37 15.23
C ARG A 330 -12.42 4.30 16.37
N TRP A 331 -11.84 3.81 17.43
CA TRP A 331 -11.47 4.58 18.62
C TRP A 331 -10.62 5.84 18.32
N ASN A 332 -9.77 5.80 17.28
CA ASN A 332 -8.97 6.96 16.87
C ASN A 332 -9.85 8.17 16.51
N SER A 333 -10.98 7.93 15.85
CA SER A 333 -11.92 9.01 15.50
C SER A 333 -12.59 9.59 16.75
N THR A 334 -12.93 8.74 17.72
CA THR A 334 -13.46 9.16 19.03
C THR A 334 -12.43 10.01 19.78
N TYR A 335 -11.16 9.56 19.84
CA TYR A 335 -10.08 10.36 20.42
C TYR A 335 -9.94 11.74 19.77
N LEU A 336 -9.98 11.82 18.43
CA LEU A 336 -9.86 13.08 17.70
C LEU A 336 -11.08 13.98 17.95
N MET A 337 -12.28 13.43 17.99
CA MET A 337 -13.49 14.16 18.37
C MET A 337 -13.34 14.75 19.77
N LEU A 338 -13.00 13.94 20.77
CA LEU A 338 -12.77 14.40 22.14
C LEU A 338 -11.68 15.48 22.23
N LYS A 339 -10.58 15.30 21.48
CA LYS A 339 -9.45 16.23 21.44
C LYS A 339 -9.85 17.62 20.93
N ILE A 340 -10.63 17.69 19.86
CA ILE A 340 -11.04 18.97 19.25
C ILE A 340 -12.15 19.59 20.09
N SER A 341 -13.16 18.80 20.50
CA SER A 341 -14.27 19.28 21.33
C SER A 341 -13.78 19.88 22.66
N PHE A 342 -12.79 19.24 23.31
CA PHE A 342 -12.22 19.79 24.53
C PHE A 342 -11.52 21.15 24.32
N LYS A 343 -10.87 21.38 23.20
CA LYS A 343 -10.30 22.69 22.86
C LYS A 343 -11.37 23.77 22.73
N LEU A 344 -12.55 23.38 22.26
CA LEU A 344 -13.70 24.23 22.04
C LEU A 344 -14.76 24.12 23.16
N ARG A 345 -14.45 23.53 24.32
CA ARG A 345 -15.41 23.32 25.42
C ARG A 345 -16.13 24.60 25.83
N ARG A 346 -15.40 25.72 25.92
CA ARG A 346 -15.97 27.03 26.26
C ARG A 346 -17.03 27.49 25.24
N ALA A 347 -16.87 27.15 23.99
CA ALA A 347 -17.84 27.43 22.96
C ALA A 347 -19.09 26.54 23.09
N PHE A 348 -18.93 25.26 23.48
CA PHE A 348 -20.05 24.38 23.79
C PHE A 348 -20.80 24.84 25.06
N ASP A 349 -20.07 25.27 26.09
CA ASP A 349 -20.65 25.80 27.32
C ASP A 349 -21.47 27.08 27.03
N SER A 350 -20.92 28.02 26.26
CA SER A 350 -21.60 29.23 25.82
C SER A 350 -22.84 28.94 24.94
N LEU A 351 -22.71 27.95 24.04
CA LEU A 351 -23.85 27.52 23.23
C LEU A 351 -25.00 26.98 24.11
N GLY A 352 -24.68 26.21 25.15
CA GLY A 352 -25.65 25.68 26.11
C GLY A 352 -26.38 26.76 26.89
N GLN A 353 -25.77 27.93 27.10
CA GLN A 353 -26.40 29.09 27.73
C GLN A 353 -27.30 29.89 26.78
N GLN A 354 -26.96 29.89 25.47
CA GLN A 354 -27.63 30.72 24.46
C GLN A 354 -28.70 29.98 23.66
N ASP A 355 -28.76 28.65 23.75
CA ASP A 355 -29.59 27.82 22.90
C ASP A 355 -30.31 26.74 23.71
N GLN A 356 -31.61 26.96 23.98
CA GLN A 356 -32.43 26.05 24.77
C GLN A 356 -32.68 24.69 24.12
N GLU A 357 -32.55 24.60 22.79
CA GLU A 357 -32.64 23.31 22.08
C GLU A 357 -31.42 22.43 22.28
N TYR A 358 -30.29 23.02 22.69
CA TYR A 358 -29.05 22.28 22.93
C TYR A 358 -29.00 21.71 24.35
N THR A 359 -29.53 20.50 24.52
CA THR A 359 -29.67 19.82 25.81
C THR A 359 -28.50 18.89 26.19
N PHE A 360 -27.52 18.71 25.31
CA PHE A 360 -26.42 17.77 25.49
C PHE A 360 -25.12 18.40 26.02
N ALA A 361 -25.19 19.61 26.57
CA ALA A 361 -23.99 20.29 27.10
C ALA A 361 -23.33 19.47 28.20
N PRO A 362 -22.03 19.04 28.03
CA PRO A 362 -21.33 18.37 29.09
C PRO A 362 -21.04 19.32 30.26
N THR A 363 -21.05 18.80 31.48
CA THR A 363 -20.71 19.58 32.69
C THR A 363 -19.18 19.79 32.79
N SER A 364 -18.74 20.71 33.64
CA SER A 364 -17.31 20.94 33.89
C SER A 364 -16.59 19.69 34.38
N GLU A 365 -17.25 18.85 35.21
CA GLU A 365 -16.72 17.56 35.67
C GLU A 365 -16.58 16.58 34.54
N GLU A 366 -17.57 16.48 33.64
CA GLU A 366 -17.55 15.61 32.47
C GLU A 366 -16.43 16.02 31.48
N TRP A 367 -16.22 17.32 31.31
CA TRP A 367 -15.09 17.82 30.53
C TRP A 367 -13.74 17.43 31.15
N GLU A 368 -13.62 17.50 32.49
CA GLU A 368 -12.39 17.13 33.17
C GLU A 368 -12.12 15.61 33.09
N LYS A 369 -13.14 14.78 33.24
CA LYS A 369 -13.04 13.32 33.03
C LYS A 369 -12.60 13.01 31.59
N SER A 370 -13.22 13.64 30.61
CA SER A 370 -12.83 13.54 29.21
C SER A 370 -11.36 13.93 29.00
N ARG A 371 -10.87 14.98 29.66
CA ARG A 371 -9.48 15.43 29.62
C ARG A 371 -8.50 14.36 30.10
N LYS A 372 -8.79 13.75 31.25
CA LYS A 372 -7.96 12.71 31.85
C LYS A 372 -7.85 11.49 30.93
N VAL A 373 -8.96 10.94 30.47
CA VAL A 373 -8.97 9.80 29.54
C VAL A 373 -8.32 10.15 28.22
N ARG A 374 -8.52 11.33 27.70
CA ARG A 374 -7.85 11.79 26.46
C ARG A 374 -6.31 11.84 26.62
N LYS A 375 -5.79 12.25 27.79
CA LYS A 375 -4.34 12.20 28.06
C LYS A 375 -3.81 10.77 27.97
N LEU A 376 -4.52 9.82 28.58
CA LEU A 376 -4.19 8.39 28.51
C LEU A 376 -4.23 7.87 27.07
N LEU A 377 -5.30 8.17 26.32
CA LEU A 377 -5.46 7.71 24.94
C LEU A 377 -4.43 8.31 23.96
N LYS A 378 -3.77 9.43 24.32
CA LYS A 378 -2.76 10.06 23.46
C LYS A 378 -1.61 9.11 23.12
N ILE A 379 -1.16 8.28 24.07
CA ILE A 379 -0.06 7.33 23.88
C ILE A 379 -0.48 6.21 22.93
N PHE A 380 -1.71 5.71 23.10
CA PHE A 380 -2.27 4.72 22.18
C PHE A 380 -2.44 5.28 20.76
N PHE A 381 -2.77 6.57 20.63
CA PHE A 381 -2.86 7.22 19.34
C PHE A 381 -1.49 7.30 18.64
N ALA A 382 -0.43 7.66 19.36
CA ALA A 382 0.94 7.66 18.86
C ALA A 382 1.37 6.25 18.44
N ALA A 383 1.19 5.26 19.31
CA ALA A 383 1.49 3.85 19.03
C ALA A 383 0.74 3.33 17.79
N THR A 384 -0.58 3.64 17.68
CA THR A 384 -1.37 3.23 16.50
C THR A 384 -0.83 3.87 15.23
N THR A 385 -0.40 5.13 15.27
CA THR A 385 0.19 5.82 14.12
C THR A 385 1.49 5.14 13.67
N VAL A 386 2.36 4.76 14.60
CA VAL A 386 3.63 4.07 14.32
C VAL A 386 3.37 2.69 13.70
N VAL A 387 2.52 1.86 14.31
CA VAL A 387 2.29 0.48 13.83
C VAL A 387 1.46 0.42 12.55
N SER A 388 0.78 1.49 12.18
CA SER A 388 0.02 1.61 10.92
C SER A 388 0.85 2.14 9.76
N GLY A 389 2.14 2.40 9.94
CA GLY A 389 3.04 2.83 8.88
C GLY A 389 3.12 1.81 7.73
N THR A 390 3.13 2.29 6.48
CA THR A 390 3.14 1.44 5.28
C THR A 390 4.41 1.56 4.44
N LEU A 391 5.22 2.58 4.72
CA LEU A 391 6.43 2.92 3.94
C LEU A 391 7.73 2.34 4.53
N TYR A 392 7.66 1.77 5.73
CA TYR A 392 8.81 1.21 6.45
C TYR A 392 8.39 0.01 7.29
N PRO A 393 9.32 -0.90 7.67
CA PRO A 393 9.05 -1.99 8.60
C PRO A 393 8.66 -1.43 9.98
N THR A 394 7.53 -1.89 10.52
CA THR A 394 7.01 -1.43 11.82
C THR A 394 7.16 -2.47 12.93
N ALA A 395 7.51 -3.70 12.60
CA ALA A 395 7.55 -4.81 13.56
C ALA A 395 8.56 -4.61 14.68
N ASN A 396 9.73 -4.06 14.40
CA ASN A 396 10.76 -3.72 15.40
C ASN A 396 10.37 -2.55 16.31
N LEU A 397 9.53 -1.64 15.83
CA LEU A 397 9.03 -0.50 16.59
C LEU A 397 7.85 -0.90 17.51
N HIS A 398 7.10 -1.91 17.12
CA HIS A 398 5.90 -2.36 17.83
C HIS A 398 6.17 -2.72 19.30
N PHE A 399 7.29 -3.38 19.60
CA PHE A 399 7.65 -3.73 20.97
C PHE A 399 7.83 -2.48 21.84
N HIS A 400 8.49 -1.44 21.32
CA HIS A 400 8.75 -0.20 22.06
C HIS A 400 7.44 0.51 22.39
N GLU A 401 6.54 0.64 21.43
CA GLU A 401 5.23 1.26 21.61
C GLU A 401 4.39 0.51 22.66
N ILE A 402 4.37 -0.82 22.60
CA ILE A 402 3.66 -1.65 23.58
C ILE A 402 4.31 -1.55 24.97
N TRP A 403 5.62 -1.41 25.01
CA TRP A 403 6.34 -1.22 26.26
C TRP A 403 5.99 0.11 26.94
N GLU A 404 5.97 1.21 26.20
CA GLU A 404 5.55 2.52 26.70
C GLU A 404 4.10 2.50 27.22
N ILE A 405 3.20 1.87 26.47
CA ILE A 405 1.81 1.68 26.91
C ILE A 405 1.77 0.90 28.23
N ARG A 406 2.58 -0.15 28.38
CA ARG A 406 2.68 -0.92 29.62
C ARG A 406 3.08 -0.04 30.80
N LEU A 407 4.17 0.72 30.67
CA LEU A 407 4.67 1.60 31.72
C LEU A 407 3.61 2.62 32.15
N VAL A 408 2.94 3.23 31.19
CA VAL A 408 1.88 4.20 31.47
C VAL A 408 0.70 3.56 32.20
N LEU A 409 0.25 2.38 31.76
CA LEU A 409 -0.84 1.68 32.42
C LEU A 409 -0.45 1.22 33.85
N GLU A 410 0.81 0.87 34.09
CA GLU A 410 1.30 0.45 35.42
C GLU A 410 1.48 1.64 36.36
N ASN A 411 2.10 2.73 35.91
CA ASN A 411 2.42 3.88 36.74
C ASN A 411 1.21 4.77 37.06
N GLN A 412 0.33 5.00 36.07
CA GLN A 412 -0.82 5.90 36.24
C GLN A 412 -1.90 5.36 37.18
N VAL A 413 -1.94 4.06 37.43
CA VAL A 413 -2.87 3.51 38.45
C VAL A 413 -2.56 4.06 39.86
N LEU A 414 -1.28 4.34 40.13
CA LEU A 414 -0.83 4.82 41.46
C LEU A 414 -1.17 6.31 41.68
N GLU A 415 -1.32 7.08 40.62
CA GLU A 415 -1.56 8.53 40.66
C GLU A 415 -3.02 8.92 40.33
N ALA A 416 -3.85 7.94 39.95
CA ALA A 416 -5.18 8.18 39.47
C ALA A 416 -6.20 8.36 40.60
N ASP A 417 -7.18 9.25 40.41
CA ASP A 417 -8.40 9.22 41.20
C ASP A 417 -9.21 7.92 40.93
N ALA A 418 -10.17 7.61 41.78
CA ALA A 418 -10.92 6.35 41.76
C ALA A 418 -11.53 6.03 40.37
N GLU A 419 -12.07 7.03 39.67
CA GLU A 419 -12.72 6.83 38.35
C GLU A 419 -11.71 6.56 37.23
N LEU A 420 -10.61 7.30 37.21
CA LEU A 420 -9.54 7.07 36.23
C LEU A 420 -8.85 5.74 36.51
N ALA A 421 -8.68 5.37 37.79
CA ALA A 421 -8.13 4.08 38.21
C ALA A 421 -8.98 2.92 37.69
N GLU A 422 -10.33 3.00 37.74
CA GLU A 422 -11.21 2.00 37.15
C GLU A 422 -11.00 1.86 35.64
N THR A 423 -10.98 2.99 34.93
CA THR A 423 -10.72 3.01 33.48
C THR A 423 -9.40 2.32 33.14
N ILE A 424 -8.32 2.65 33.86
CA ILE A 424 -6.99 2.07 33.67
C ILE A 424 -7.00 0.57 33.96
N GLN A 425 -7.67 0.12 35.01
CA GLN A 425 -7.78 -1.30 35.35
C GLN A 425 -8.47 -2.13 34.25
N TYR A 426 -9.53 -1.59 33.61
CA TYR A 426 -10.19 -2.25 32.47
C TYR A 426 -9.24 -2.36 31.27
N MET A 427 -8.50 -1.29 30.98
CA MET A 427 -7.48 -1.29 29.93
C MET A 427 -6.34 -2.26 30.25
N GLN A 428 -5.84 -2.29 31.49
CA GLN A 428 -4.81 -3.23 31.94
C GLN A 428 -5.23 -4.68 31.78
N ARG A 429 -6.47 -5.05 32.15
CA ARG A 429 -6.96 -6.44 31.99
C ARG A 429 -6.89 -6.88 30.52
N LYS A 430 -7.31 -6.02 29.59
CA LYS A 430 -7.20 -6.30 28.17
C LYS A 430 -5.74 -6.34 27.72
N PHE A 431 -4.91 -5.38 28.16
CA PHE A 431 -3.49 -5.33 27.85
C PHE A 431 -2.77 -6.61 28.27
N ARG A 432 -2.89 -7.02 29.54
CA ARG A 432 -2.24 -8.22 30.10
C ARG A 432 -2.63 -9.49 29.33
N ARG A 433 -3.91 -9.61 28.93
CA ARG A 433 -4.36 -10.73 28.10
C ARG A 433 -3.63 -10.80 26.77
N TYR A 434 -3.51 -9.69 26.06
CA TYR A 434 -2.84 -9.66 24.74
C TYR A 434 -1.32 -9.72 24.89
N TRP A 435 -0.74 -9.07 25.87
CA TRP A 435 0.68 -9.19 26.20
C TRP A 435 1.10 -10.64 26.38
N LYS A 436 0.36 -11.41 27.18
CA LYS A 436 0.61 -12.84 27.38
C LYS A 436 0.63 -13.66 26.09
N LEU A 437 -0.13 -13.26 25.08
CA LEU A 437 -0.22 -13.95 23.79
C LEU A 437 0.86 -13.52 22.79
N THR A 438 1.36 -12.29 22.89
CA THR A 438 2.15 -11.67 21.81
C THR A 438 3.59 -11.34 22.18
N TRP A 439 3.95 -11.30 23.46
CA TRP A 439 5.26 -10.84 23.93
C TRP A 439 6.45 -11.54 23.23
N LEU A 440 6.36 -12.86 23.03
CA LEU A 440 7.39 -13.63 22.35
C LEU A 440 7.52 -13.22 20.88
N GLN A 441 6.39 -13.03 20.21
CA GLN A 441 6.35 -12.72 18.77
C GLN A 441 6.90 -11.34 18.48
N ILE A 442 6.57 -10.34 19.30
CA ILE A 442 7.03 -8.95 19.11
C ILE A 442 8.47 -8.74 19.58
N ALA A 443 9.04 -9.66 20.37
CA ALA A 443 10.44 -9.60 20.79
C ALA A 443 11.41 -9.91 19.62
N PHE A 444 11.07 -10.83 18.71
CA PHE A 444 11.97 -11.25 17.63
C PHE A 444 12.39 -10.13 16.68
N PRO A 445 11.48 -9.28 16.17
CA PRO A 445 11.89 -8.17 15.29
C PRO A 445 12.88 -7.22 15.95
N VAL A 446 12.81 -7.05 17.28
CA VAL A 446 13.75 -6.22 18.05
C VAL A 446 15.09 -6.93 18.23
N ILE A 447 15.09 -8.25 18.47
CA ILE A 447 16.32 -9.04 18.59
C ILE A 447 17.14 -8.98 17.30
N PHE A 448 16.47 -9.01 16.14
CA PHE A 448 17.12 -8.93 14.84
C PHE A 448 17.46 -7.48 14.42
N ASP A 449 17.01 -6.48 15.14
CA ASP A 449 17.42 -5.10 14.94
C ASP A 449 18.82 -4.89 15.53
N PRO A 450 19.85 -4.55 14.73
CA PRO A 450 21.24 -4.45 15.19
C PRO A 450 21.45 -3.39 16.27
N ARG A 451 20.50 -2.44 16.44
CA ARG A 451 20.54 -1.39 17.46
C ARG A 451 20.21 -1.91 18.86
N PHE A 452 19.43 -3.00 18.98
CA PHE A 452 18.89 -3.47 20.25
C PHE A 452 19.39 -4.84 20.68
N LYS A 453 19.35 -5.81 19.77
CA LYS A 453 19.82 -7.19 19.99
C LYS A 453 19.08 -7.91 21.13
N LEU A 454 19.52 -9.13 21.47
CA LEU A 454 18.94 -9.93 22.55
C LEU A 454 19.08 -9.27 23.93
N LYS A 455 20.18 -8.52 24.15
CA LYS A 455 20.48 -7.87 25.44
C LYS A 455 19.39 -6.88 25.87
N PHE A 456 18.81 -6.16 24.92
CA PHE A 456 17.69 -5.25 25.20
C PHE A 456 16.43 -6.01 25.65
N ILE A 457 16.12 -7.12 24.99
CA ILE A 457 14.95 -7.94 25.37
C ILE A 457 15.17 -8.61 26.73
N ASP A 458 16.38 -9.09 27.04
CA ASP A 458 16.74 -9.62 28.34
C ASP A 458 16.46 -8.60 29.44
N PHE A 459 16.96 -7.37 29.28
CA PHE A 459 16.72 -6.27 30.23
C PHE A 459 15.21 -6.00 30.43
N ARG A 460 14.46 -5.91 29.31
CA ARG A 460 13.02 -5.61 29.38
C ARG A 460 12.20 -6.78 29.96
N LEU A 461 12.57 -8.02 29.70
CA LEU A 461 11.90 -9.18 30.30
C LEU A 461 12.17 -9.24 31.84
N LYS A 462 13.38 -8.94 32.29
CA LYS A 462 13.69 -8.85 33.73
C LYS A 462 12.83 -7.78 34.41
N GLN A 463 12.68 -6.63 33.77
CA GLN A 463 11.80 -5.57 34.27
C GLN A 463 10.32 -5.97 34.29
N ALA A 464 9.88 -6.78 33.30
CA ALA A 464 8.47 -7.15 33.12
C ALA A 464 8.03 -8.31 34.00
N PHE A 465 8.90 -9.28 34.26
CA PHE A 465 8.54 -10.57 34.87
C PHE A 465 9.29 -10.89 36.16
N GLY A 466 10.24 -10.03 36.59
CA GLY A 466 10.98 -10.24 37.82
C GLY A 466 11.61 -11.64 37.88
N SER A 467 11.24 -12.44 38.88
CA SER A 467 11.73 -13.81 39.09
C SER A 467 11.44 -14.78 37.94
N ASP A 468 10.36 -14.55 37.18
CA ASP A 468 9.99 -15.41 36.05
C ASP A 468 10.73 -15.08 34.74
N ALA A 469 11.58 -14.04 34.76
CA ALA A 469 12.26 -13.52 33.58
C ALA A 469 13.21 -14.56 32.96
N GLU A 470 14.00 -15.28 33.75
CA GLU A 470 14.97 -16.26 33.25
C GLU A 470 14.29 -17.37 32.43
N ALA A 471 13.15 -17.89 32.90
CA ALA A 471 12.38 -18.86 32.13
C ALA A 471 11.89 -18.30 30.78
N LYS A 472 11.53 -17.01 30.74
CA LYS A 472 11.11 -16.33 29.48
C LYS A 472 12.28 -16.12 28.54
N ILE A 473 13.43 -15.71 29.06
CA ILE A 473 14.67 -15.50 28.31
C ILE A 473 15.12 -16.83 27.69
N GLU A 474 15.05 -17.93 28.46
CA GLU A 474 15.39 -19.26 27.93
C GLU A 474 14.45 -19.69 26.79
N ILE A 475 13.16 -19.39 26.89
CA ILE A 475 12.21 -19.62 25.77
C ILE A 475 12.62 -18.82 24.53
N VAL A 476 13.03 -17.56 24.68
CA VAL A 476 13.51 -16.73 23.56
C VAL A 476 14.76 -17.35 22.95
N LYS A 477 15.78 -17.65 23.74
CA LYS A 477 17.06 -18.25 23.28
C LYS A 477 16.81 -19.55 22.54
N LYS A 478 16.05 -20.47 23.11
CA LYS A 478 15.71 -21.75 22.50
C LYS A 478 14.97 -21.58 21.17
N THR A 479 13.99 -20.67 21.12
CA THR A 479 13.24 -20.37 19.91
C THR A 479 14.12 -19.76 18.82
N LEU A 480 15.04 -18.86 19.19
CA LEU A 480 16.02 -18.26 18.29
C LEU A 480 16.94 -19.32 17.68
N LEU A 481 17.51 -20.21 18.52
CA LEU A 481 18.35 -21.31 18.05
C LEU A 481 17.62 -22.27 17.12
N GLU A 482 16.35 -22.58 17.38
CA GLU A 482 15.53 -23.40 16.48
C GLU A 482 15.33 -22.74 15.09
N ILE A 483 15.12 -21.40 15.06
CA ILE A 483 14.98 -20.64 13.82
C ILE A 483 16.30 -20.71 13.02
N VAL A 484 17.42 -20.36 13.66
CA VAL A 484 18.74 -20.32 13.00
C VAL A 484 19.15 -21.70 12.47
N LYS A 485 19.03 -22.76 13.28
CA LYS A 485 19.35 -24.14 12.86
C LYS A 485 18.52 -24.59 11.66
N LYS A 486 17.23 -24.30 11.63
CA LYS A 486 16.36 -24.71 10.53
C LYS A 486 16.60 -23.90 9.25
N GLN A 487 16.91 -22.61 9.39
CA GLN A 487 17.27 -21.76 8.26
C GLN A 487 18.62 -22.17 7.66
N HIS A 488 19.62 -22.45 8.49
CA HIS A 488 20.92 -22.94 8.04
C HIS A 488 20.81 -24.28 7.30
N LYS A 489 19.99 -25.21 7.81
CA LYS A 489 19.75 -26.49 7.13
C LYS A 489 19.10 -26.30 5.74
N LEU A 490 18.16 -25.38 5.62
CA LEU A 490 17.54 -25.03 4.34
C LEU A 490 18.55 -24.46 3.34
N LEU A 491 19.40 -23.53 3.78
CA LEU A 491 20.47 -22.96 2.94
C LEU A 491 21.46 -24.02 2.47
N VAL A 492 21.87 -24.93 3.34
CA VAL A 492 22.78 -26.04 2.97
C VAL A 492 22.13 -27.00 1.98
N LEU A 493 20.84 -27.31 2.14
CA LEU A 493 20.12 -28.16 1.18
C LEU A 493 19.96 -27.50 -0.17
N GLN A 494 19.61 -26.21 -0.21
CA GLN A 494 19.54 -25.44 -1.46
C GLN A 494 20.89 -25.37 -2.16
N TYR A 495 21.97 -25.15 -1.42
CA TYR A 495 23.33 -25.15 -1.98
C TYR A 495 23.71 -26.50 -2.61
N ARG A 496 23.40 -27.61 -1.94
CA ARG A 496 23.62 -28.96 -2.50
C ARG A 496 22.78 -29.22 -3.75
N GLN A 497 21.55 -28.74 -3.78
CA GLN A 497 20.65 -28.88 -4.94
C GLN A 497 21.17 -28.09 -6.14
N MET A 498 21.64 -26.86 -5.93
CA MET A 498 22.32 -26.06 -6.98
C MET A 498 23.55 -26.76 -7.53
N GLN A 499 24.39 -27.32 -6.67
CA GLN A 499 25.58 -28.08 -7.13
C GLN A 499 25.23 -29.31 -7.98
N VAL A 500 24.11 -29.99 -7.66
CA VAL A 500 23.64 -31.13 -8.46
C VAL A 500 23.09 -30.65 -9.81
N GLU A 501 22.39 -29.56 -9.86
CA GLU A 501 21.87 -28.93 -11.09
C GLU A 501 23.04 -28.41 -11.96
N ASP A 502 24.05 -27.77 -11.36
CA ASP A 502 25.28 -27.31 -12.05
C ASP A 502 26.11 -28.47 -12.60
N MET A 503 26.19 -29.60 -11.87
CA MET A 503 26.85 -30.84 -12.36
C MET A 503 26.08 -31.42 -13.57
N LEU A 504 24.77 -31.38 -13.57
CA LEU A 504 23.94 -31.87 -14.68
C LEU A 504 24.04 -30.97 -15.92
N ILE A 505 24.34 -29.68 -15.75
CA ILE A 505 24.50 -28.69 -16.83
C ILE A 505 25.97 -28.61 -17.33
N GLY A 506 26.92 -29.29 -16.66
CA GLY A 506 28.31 -29.32 -17.09
C GLY A 506 29.12 -28.05 -16.81
N ILE A 507 28.66 -27.20 -15.90
CA ILE A 507 29.32 -25.95 -15.52
C ILE A 507 30.09 -26.17 -14.20
N THR A 508 31.37 -26.40 -14.25
CA THR A 508 32.28 -26.40 -13.10
C THR A 508 32.63 -24.96 -12.73
N MET A 509 31.95 -24.35 -11.80
CA MET A 509 32.44 -23.17 -11.08
C MET A 509 32.87 -23.58 -9.68
N SER A 510 34.15 -23.51 -9.39
CA SER A 510 34.69 -23.63 -8.03
C SER A 510 34.42 -22.35 -7.27
N ILE A 511 33.40 -22.38 -6.43
CA ILE A 511 33.12 -21.27 -5.49
C ILE A 511 33.52 -21.72 -4.09
N SER A 512 34.56 -21.09 -3.56
CA SER A 512 34.98 -21.23 -2.16
C SER A 512 33.92 -20.62 -1.25
N ILE A 513 33.31 -21.39 -0.38
CA ILE A 513 32.39 -20.91 0.65
C ILE A 513 33.19 -20.16 1.71
N PRO A 514 32.94 -18.89 2.02
CA PRO A 514 33.53 -18.29 3.21
C PRO A 514 32.92 -18.98 4.45
N ASN A 515 33.78 -19.57 5.27
CA ASN A 515 33.39 -19.96 6.63
C ASN A 515 32.96 -18.72 7.41
N LEU A 516 31.66 -18.48 7.51
CA LEU A 516 31.10 -17.47 8.40
C LEU A 516 31.17 -18.00 9.83
N PRO A 517 32.01 -17.44 10.70
CA PRO A 517 32.13 -17.92 12.07
C PRO A 517 30.86 -17.59 12.84
N MET A 518 30.28 -18.60 13.46
CA MET A 518 29.10 -18.53 14.36
C MET A 518 29.25 -17.55 15.55
N ARG A 519 30.41 -16.91 15.71
CA ARG A 519 30.74 -16.03 16.83
C ARG A 519 30.04 -14.66 16.81
N TYR A 520 29.48 -14.23 15.69
CA TYR A 520 28.88 -12.89 15.56
C TYR A 520 27.37 -12.80 15.89
N LEU A 521 26.71 -13.93 16.14
CA LEU A 521 25.27 -13.95 16.46
C LEU A 521 24.96 -13.99 17.97
N LEU A 522 25.97 -14.11 18.83
CA LEU A 522 25.81 -14.24 20.29
C LEU A 522 26.48 -13.11 21.10
N SER A 523 27.09 -12.13 20.45
CA SER A 523 27.67 -10.96 21.11
C SER A 523 26.74 -9.74 21.11
#